data_2f5942e5481b27cd5c7a78f3860a0379
#
_entry.id   2f5942e5481b27cd5c7a78f3860a0379
#
_cell.length_a   1.000
_cell.length_b   1.000
_cell.length_c   1.000
_cell.angle_alpha   90.00
_cell.angle_beta   90.00
_cell.angle_gamma   90.00
#
_symmetry.space_group_name_H-M   'P 1'
#
loop_
_entity.id
_entity.type
_entity.pdbx_description
1 polymer ?
#
loop_
_entity_poly.entity_id
_entity_poly.type
_entity_poly.pdbx_seq_one_letter_code
_entity_poly.pdbx_strand_id
1 'polypeptide(L)'
;MQLNPAEISELIKTRIEGLASNADIRNQGTVVSVTDGICRIHGLSNVMQGEMLEFPAGSDGLPTFGLALNLERDSVGSVILGEYEHISEGDTVKCTGRILEVPVGPELIGRVVNALGQPIDGKGPINAKMTDVIEKVAPGVIARKSVDQPMQTGLKSIDSMVPIGRGQRELIIGDRQTGNPAVAIDAIINQKGQNRTCVYVAIGQKASSVKNVVRALEQAGAMEYTIVVAATASESAAMQYVAAYSGCTMGEYFRDRGQDALIVYDDLSKQAVAYRQVSLLLRRPPGREAYPGDVFYLHSRLLERAARVNAEYVEAFTKGEVKGKTGSLTALPIIETQAGDVSAFVPTNVISITDGQIFLETSLFNAGVRPAINAGISVSRVGSAAQTKVVKGQSGGIRNDLAQYRELAAFAQFASDLDEATRKQLDRGARVTELLKQKQYSPLPISLMSASLFAVNKGYMDDIDVKKILPFEHGLHAYLKDKHAAMLAKVEDTRALDKDAEAELNSAVAAFKKSFA
;
A
#
# COMPACT_ATOMS: atom_id res chain seq x y z
N MET A 1 62.50 27.52 24.63
CA MET A 1 62.35 26.41 25.59
C MET A 1 62.63 25.12 24.82
N GLN A 2 63.77 24.49 25.11
CA GLN A 2 64.07 23.17 24.59
C GLN A 2 63.38 22.16 25.49
N LEU A 3 62.39 21.43 24.91
CA LEU A 3 61.74 20.35 25.62
C LEU A 3 62.75 19.22 25.88
N ASN A 4 62.82 18.80 27.14
CA ASN A 4 63.70 17.73 27.59
C ASN A 4 63.27 16.40 26.94
N PRO A 5 64.15 15.54 26.41
CA PRO A 5 63.80 14.24 25.82
C PRO A 5 62.91 13.34 26.70
N ALA A 6 63.04 13.50 28.04
CA ALA A 6 62.14 12.79 28.98
C ALA A 6 60.70 13.28 28.94
N GLU A 7 60.45 14.59 28.79
CA GLU A 7 59.11 15.17 28.70
C GLU A 7 58.44 14.81 27.34
N ILE A 8 59.22 14.74 26.26
CA ILE A 8 58.75 14.29 24.97
C ILE A 8 58.35 12.78 25.04
N SER A 9 59.15 11.98 25.75
CA SER A 9 58.88 10.56 25.93
C SER A 9 57.62 10.31 26.79
N GLU A 10 57.41 11.12 27.81
CA GLU A 10 56.22 11.08 28.65
C GLU A 10 54.97 11.55 27.91
N LEU A 11 55.07 12.61 27.10
CA LEU A 11 54.00 13.09 26.24
C LEU A 11 53.61 12.07 25.16
N ILE A 12 54.60 11.39 24.60
CA ILE A 12 54.38 10.30 23.65
C ILE A 12 53.75 9.09 24.34
N LYS A 13 54.21 8.75 25.57
CA LYS A 13 53.65 7.64 26.34
C LYS A 13 52.20 7.91 26.75
N THR A 14 51.89 9.11 27.23
CA THR A 14 50.51 9.54 27.56
C THR A 14 49.61 9.58 26.33
N ARG A 15 50.13 9.97 25.16
CA ARG A 15 49.39 9.86 23.88
C ARG A 15 49.22 8.43 23.40
N ILE A 16 50.18 7.54 23.61
CA ILE A 16 50.10 6.11 23.26
C ILE A 16 49.16 5.39 24.24
N GLU A 17 49.19 5.75 25.55
CA GLU A 17 48.22 5.21 26.52
C GLU A 17 46.80 5.72 26.27
N GLY A 18 46.63 6.95 25.78
CA GLY A 18 45.38 7.46 25.25
C GLY A 18 44.96 6.80 23.91
N LEU A 19 45.90 6.24 23.16
CA LEU A 19 45.67 5.45 21.97
C LEU A 19 45.35 3.97 22.26
N ALA A 20 45.64 3.49 23.49
CA ALA A 20 45.24 2.13 23.89
C ALA A 20 43.70 1.98 24.13
N SER A 21 42.97 3.09 24.11
CA SER A 21 41.50 3.06 23.96
C SER A 21 41.02 2.78 22.51
N ASN A 22 41.93 2.47 21.59
CA ASN A 22 41.66 2.24 20.16
C ASN A 22 40.80 1.02 19.82
N ALA A 23 40.48 0.18 20.79
CA ALA A 23 39.45 -0.85 20.56
C ALA A 23 38.05 -0.25 20.44
N ASP A 24 37.82 0.94 21.00
CA ASP A 24 36.52 1.64 20.91
C ASP A 24 36.36 2.47 19.64
N ILE A 25 37.44 2.96 19.03
CA ILE A 25 37.38 3.86 17.85
C ILE A 25 36.78 3.14 16.61
N ARG A 26 36.84 1.82 16.54
CA ARG A 26 36.22 1.06 15.44
C ARG A 26 34.70 1.04 15.50
N ASN A 27 34.13 1.16 16.68
CA ASN A 27 32.69 1.15 16.94
C ASN A 27 32.14 2.50 17.42
N GLN A 28 32.98 3.50 17.55
CA GLN A 28 32.63 4.88 17.91
C GLN A 28 33.14 5.85 16.86
N GLY A 29 32.38 6.91 16.66
CA GLY A 29 32.74 7.99 15.74
C GLY A 29 32.37 9.33 16.35
N THR A 30 32.84 10.39 15.70
CA THR A 30 32.58 11.76 16.11
C THR A 30 31.81 12.50 15.04
N VAL A 31 30.77 13.23 15.42
CA VAL A 31 30.00 14.09 14.52
C VAL A 31 30.90 15.19 13.99
N VAL A 32 31.06 15.28 12.69
CA VAL A 32 31.82 16.32 11.99
C VAL A 32 30.93 17.47 11.58
N SER A 33 29.69 17.15 11.16
CA SER A 33 28.69 18.15 10.81
C SER A 33 27.29 17.54 10.90
N VAL A 34 26.32 18.36 11.24
CA VAL A 34 24.89 18.02 11.20
C VAL A 34 24.14 19.12 10.47
N THR A 35 23.30 18.73 9.49
CA THR A 35 22.51 19.67 8.69
C THR A 35 21.24 18.96 8.23
N ASP A 36 20.08 19.54 8.53
CA ASP A 36 18.77 19.04 8.09
C ASP A 36 18.54 17.53 8.35
N GLY A 37 18.97 17.06 9.54
CA GLY A 37 18.83 15.65 9.92
C GLY A 37 19.82 14.69 9.25
N ILE A 38 20.77 15.21 8.48
CA ILE A 38 21.91 14.45 7.95
C ILE A 38 23.14 14.73 8.80
N CYS A 39 23.80 13.66 9.22
CA CYS A 39 24.98 13.72 10.05
C CYS A 39 26.17 13.12 9.29
N ARG A 40 27.29 13.82 9.27
CA ARG A 40 28.56 13.30 8.81
C ARG A 40 29.43 12.94 10.01
N ILE A 41 29.91 11.71 10.05
CA ILE A 41 30.59 11.13 11.20
C ILE A 41 31.96 10.65 10.75
N HIS A 42 32.97 11.02 11.49
CA HIS A 42 34.35 10.51 11.33
C HIS A 42 34.55 9.29 12.24
N GLY A 43 35.20 8.26 11.73
CA GLY A 43 35.38 7.00 12.44
C GLY A 43 34.37 5.93 12.00
N LEU A 44 33.89 5.10 12.93
CA LEU A 44 32.94 4.00 12.67
C LEU A 44 33.45 3.00 11.60
N SER A 45 34.72 2.57 11.71
CA SER A 45 35.36 1.74 10.67
C SER A 45 34.69 0.37 10.46
N ASN A 46 33.90 -0.11 11.41
CA ASN A 46 33.20 -1.40 11.35
C ASN A 46 31.72 -1.27 10.99
N VAL A 47 31.23 -0.06 10.70
CA VAL A 47 29.81 0.16 10.39
C VAL A 47 29.36 -0.58 9.14
N MET A 48 28.16 -1.13 9.18
CA MET A 48 27.51 -1.77 8.03
C MET A 48 26.55 -0.81 7.33
N GLN A 49 26.33 -1.02 6.04
CA GLN A 49 25.29 -0.32 5.31
C GLN A 49 23.91 -0.65 5.90
N GLY A 50 23.14 0.38 6.23
CA GLY A 50 21.82 0.21 6.86
C GLY A 50 21.87 -0.11 8.36
N GLU A 51 23.05 0.01 8.98
CA GLU A 51 23.20 -0.16 10.42
C GLU A 51 22.57 1.00 11.18
N MET A 52 21.93 0.69 12.29
CA MET A 52 21.40 1.65 13.23
C MET A 52 22.55 2.21 14.08
N LEU A 53 22.65 3.52 14.14
CA LEU A 53 23.64 4.26 14.92
C LEU A 53 22.98 4.90 16.13
N GLU A 54 23.63 4.87 17.28
CA GLU A 54 23.17 5.50 18.51
C GLU A 54 23.86 6.85 18.69
N PHE A 55 23.06 7.90 18.78
CA PHE A 55 23.46 9.28 19.06
C PHE A 55 23.17 9.62 20.51
N PRO A 56 23.69 10.75 21.02
CA PRO A 56 23.36 11.24 22.36
C PRO A 56 21.86 11.32 22.59
N ALA A 57 21.43 11.13 23.81
CA ALA A 57 20.04 11.21 24.22
C ALA A 57 19.46 12.62 24.03
N GLY A 58 18.21 12.69 23.59
CA GLY A 58 17.45 13.92 23.51
C GLY A 58 16.98 14.43 24.87
N SER A 59 16.15 15.45 24.85
CA SER A 59 15.59 16.08 26.06
C SER A 59 14.70 15.13 26.88
N ASP A 60 14.19 14.09 26.27
CA ASP A 60 13.40 13.02 26.87
C ASP A 60 14.22 11.93 27.57
N GLY A 61 15.57 12.03 27.49
CA GLY A 61 16.51 11.07 28.05
C GLY A 61 16.62 9.75 27.27
N LEU A 62 15.95 9.64 26.11
CA LEU A 62 16.04 8.48 25.23
C LEU A 62 17.13 8.67 24.17
N PRO A 63 17.87 7.61 23.80
CA PRO A 63 18.87 7.70 22.74
C PRO A 63 18.19 8.02 21.39
N THR A 64 18.83 8.91 20.65
CA THR A 64 18.42 9.19 19.26
C THR A 64 19.11 8.22 18.33
N PHE A 65 18.39 7.71 17.35
CA PHE A 65 18.93 6.75 16.39
C PHE A 65 19.11 7.38 15.01
N GLY A 66 20.09 6.89 14.28
CA GLY A 66 20.32 7.22 12.88
C GLY A 66 20.57 5.97 12.05
N LEU A 67 20.51 6.13 10.74
CA LEU A 67 20.73 5.08 9.76
C LEU A 67 21.97 5.38 8.92
N ALA A 68 22.96 4.48 8.90
CA ALA A 68 24.14 4.60 8.08
C ALA A 68 23.78 4.35 6.59
N LEU A 69 23.93 5.38 5.74
CA LEU A 69 23.53 5.32 4.34
C LEU A 69 24.68 5.48 3.34
N ASN A 70 25.69 6.30 3.66
CA ASN A 70 26.89 6.46 2.85
C ASN A 70 28.10 6.00 3.65
N LEU A 71 28.81 5.00 3.13
CA LEU A 71 30.07 4.53 3.70
C LEU A 71 31.21 5.03 2.83
N GLU A 72 31.92 6.06 3.28
CA GLU A 72 33.09 6.62 2.61
C GLU A 72 34.35 6.16 3.35
N ARG A 73 35.51 6.39 2.74
CA ARG A 73 36.78 5.95 3.32
C ARG A 73 37.05 6.50 4.72
N ASP A 74 36.77 7.79 4.93
CA ASP A 74 37.13 8.53 6.14
C ASP A 74 35.90 9.09 6.88
N SER A 75 34.70 8.83 6.36
CA SER A 75 33.46 9.32 6.96
C SER A 75 32.26 8.45 6.66
N VAL A 76 31.25 8.56 7.52
CA VAL A 76 29.95 7.90 7.36
C VAL A 76 28.89 8.97 7.27
N GLY A 77 28.08 8.93 6.20
CA GLY A 77 26.87 9.72 6.06
C GLY A 77 25.70 8.99 6.68
N SER A 78 25.12 9.57 7.73
CA SER A 78 23.97 9.02 8.43
C SER A 78 22.79 9.97 8.36
N VAL A 79 21.58 9.42 8.30
CA VAL A 79 20.34 10.16 8.47
C VAL A 79 19.77 9.90 9.85
N ILE A 80 19.35 10.95 10.55
CA ILE A 80 18.82 10.84 11.90
C ILE A 80 17.33 10.53 11.83
N LEU A 81 16.88 9.56 12.62
CA LEU A 81 15.52 9.07 12.68
C LEU A 81 14.78 9.73 13.85
N GLY A 82 14.31 10.95 13.66
CA GLY A 82 13.62 11.73 14.69
C GLY A 82 14.15 13.14 14.84
N GLU A 83 14.04 13.69 16.04
CA GLU A 83 14.55 15.02 16.40
C GLU A 83 16.08 15.01 16.45
N TYR A 84 16.72 16.04 15.92
CA TYR A 84 18.17 16.13 15.81
C TYR A 84 18.76 17.46 16.32
N GLU A 85 17.92 18.35 16.82
CA GLU A 85 18.31 19.70 17.22
C GLU A 85 19.31 19.72 18.40
N HIS A 86 19.31 18.64 19.19
CA HIS A 86 20.21 18.46 20.33
C HIS A 86 21.58 17.89 19.94
N ILE A 87 21.75 17.42 18.69
CA ILE A 87 23.01 16.83 18.22
C ILE A 87 23.94 17.92 17.72
N SER A 88 25.17 17.91 18.19
CA SER A 88 26.18 18.92 17.90
C SER A 88 27.46 18.32 17.33
N GLU A 89 28.25 19.16 16.65
CA GLU A 89 29.60 18.78 16.23
C GLU A 89 30.44 18.39 17.45
N GLY A 90 31.21 17.32 17.34
CA GLY A 90 32.00 16.75 18.41
C GLY A 90 31.31 15.66 19.22
N ASP A 91 30.01 15.48 19.08
CA ASP A 91 29.27 14.42 19.76
C ASP A 91 29.74 13.02 19.34
N THR A 92 29.70 12.11 20.31
CA THR A 92 30.06 10.70 20.08
C THR A 92 28.89 9.90 19.58
N VAL A 93 29.09 9.16 18.47
CA VAL A 93 28.13 8.24 17.87
C VAL A 93 28.66 6.81 17.98
N LYS A 94 27.78 5.86 18.27
CA LYS A 94 28.14 4.45 18.45
C LYS A 94 27.47 3.55 17.41
N CYS A 95 28.23 2.56 16.92
CA CYS A 95 27.66 1.44 16.19
C CYS A 95 26.83 0.58 17.15
N THR A 96 25.65 0.18 16.71
CA THR A 96 24.81 -0.77 17.48
C THR A 96 25.09 -2.22 17.11
N GLY A 97 25.76 -2.47 15.98
CA GLY A 97 25.95 -3.80 15.39
C GLY A 97 24.65 -4.40 14.83
N ARG A 98 23.58 -3.61 14.72
CA ARG A 98 22.24 -4.06 14.32
C ARG A 98 21.76 -3.26 13.12
N ILE A 99 21.27 -3.96 12.12
CA ILE A 99 20.53 -3.35 11.01
C ILE A 99 19.21 -2.82 11.56
N LEU A 100 18.69 -1.73 10.99
CA LEU A 100 17.43 -1.13 11.44
C LEU A 100 16.29 -2.16 11.39
N GLU A 101 15.64 -2.36 12.51
CA GLU A 101 14.54 -3.29 12.70
C GLU A 101 13.36 -2.62 13.37
N VAL A 102 12.17 -3.19 13.18
CA VAL A 102 10.90 -2.72 13.76
C VAL A 102 10.19 -3.86 14.46
N PRO A 103 9.33 -3.56 15.45
CA PRO A 103 8.48 -4.57 16.07
C PRO A 103 7.53 -5.16 15.03
N VAL A 104 7.29 -6.46 15.13
CA VAL A 104 6.36 -7.20 14.28
C VAL A 104 5.50 -8.14 15.13
N GLY A 105 4.32 -8.45 14.66
CA GLY A 105 3.46 -9.41 15.34
C GLY A 105 2.01 -8.93 15.48
N PRO A 106 1.14 -9.79 16.02
CA PRO A 106 -0.27 -9.50 16.21
C PRO A 106 -0.52 -8.37 17.22
N GLU A 107 0.45 -8.07 18.09
CA GLU A 107 0.35 -7.00 19.10
C GLU A 107 0.24 -5.59 18.49
N LEU A 108 0.60 -5.45 17.20
CA LEU A 108 0.49 -4.21 16.44
C LEU A 108 -0.91 -3.99 15.84
N ILE A 109 -1.74 -5.03 15.77
CA ILE A 109 -3.08 -4.93 15.21
C ILE A 109 -3.94 -3.98 16.05
N GLY A 110 -4.65 -3.08 15.39
CA GLY A 110 -5.47 -2.07 16.05
C GLY A 110 -4.71 -0.84 16.53
N ARG A 111 -3.39 -0.77 16.26
CA ARG A 111 -2.53 0.31 16.73
C ARG A 111 -2.13 1.23 15.58
N VAL A 112 -1.84 2.48 15.95
CA VAL A 112 -1.22 3.47 15.08
C VAL A 112 0.19 3.71 15.57
N VAL A 113 1.18 3.47 14.70
CA VAL A 113 2.60 3.55 15.02
C VAL A 113 3.32 4.49 14.04
N ASN A 114 4.49 5.00 14.46
CA ASN A 114 5.38 5.74 13.57
C ASN A 114 6.23 4.78 12.71
N ALA A 115 7.14 5.33 11.90
CA ALA A 115 8.01 4.55 11.02
C ALA A 115 8.97 3.59 11.76
N LEU A 116 9.20 3.77 13.04
CA LEU A 116 10.01 2.88 13.89
C LEU A 116 9.16 1.86 14.68
N GLY A 117 7.85 1.85 14.45
CA GLY A 117 6.93 0.96 15.16
C GLY A 117 6.58 1.41 16.58
N GLN A 118 6.91 2.64 16.95
CA GLN A 118 6.53 3.22 18.24
C GLN A 118 5.07 3.70 18.20
N PRO A 119 4.28 3.44 19.26
CA PRO A 119 2.87 3.84 19.28
C PRO A 119 2.72 5.37 19.36
N ILE A 120 1.81 5.89 18.54
CA ILE A 120 1.45 7.32 18.49
C ILE A 120 -0.06 7.55 18.70
N ASP A 121 -0.77 6.52 19.08
CA ASP A 121 -2.23 6.51 19.26
C ASP A 121 -2.70 6.81 20.70
N GLY A 122 -1.78 7.04 21.62
CA GLY A 122 -2.09 7.29 23.02
C GLY A 122 -2.62 6.08 23.80
N LYS A 123 -2.58 4.87 23.21
CA LYS A 123 -3.08 3.63 23.84
C LYS A 123 -2.02 2.88 24.66
N GLY A 124 -0.91 3.56 25.01
CA GLY A 124 0.19 2.98 25.78
C GLY A 124 1.18 2.15 24.95
N PRO A 125 2.23 1.60 25.60
CA PRO A 125 3.29 0.88 24.93
C PRO A 125 2.79 -0.41 24.27
N ILE A 126 3.50 -0.85 23.22
CA ILE A 126 3.25 -2.13 22.53
C ILE A 126 4.29 -3.13 23.02
N ASN A 127 3.85 -4.21 23.62
CA ASN A 127 4.71 -5.30 24.08
C ASN A 127 4.91 -6.34 22.97
N ALA A 128 5.49 -5.91 21.84
CA ALA A 128 5.82 -6.81 20.75
C ALA A 128 6.89 -7.82 21.20
N LYS A 129 6.66 -9.10 20.88
CA LYS A 129 7.57 -10.20 21.26
C LYS A 129 8.72 -10.36 20.28
N MET A 130 8.58 -9.81 19.09
CA MET A 130 9.53 -9.99 17.99
C MET A 130 9.81 -8.67 17.30
N THR A 131 11.03 -8.56 16.81
CA THR A 131 11.47 -7.52 15.88
C THR A 131 11.94 -8.16 14.58
N ASP A 132 11.96 -7.41 13.51
CA ASP A 132 12.47 -7.87 12.24
C ASP A 132 13.04 -6.71 11.42
N VAL A 133 14.04 -6.99 10.58
CA VAL A 133 14.73 -5.98 9.80
C VAL A 133 13.83 -5.38 8.73
N ILE A 134 13.98 -4.08 8.50
CA ILE A 134 13.13 -3.37 7.52
C ILE A 134 13.57 -3.62 6.07
N GLU A 135 14.85 -3.83 5.83
CA GLU A 135 15.40 -4.13 4.51
C GLU A 135 15.60 -5.64 4.36
N LYS A 136 14.78 -6.27 3.56
CA LYS A 136 14.82 -7.71 3.27
C LYS A 136 14.85 -7.98 1.78
N VAL A 137 15.46 -9.08 1.43
CA VAL A 137 15.37 -9.61 0.07
C VAL A 137 13.98 -10.22 -0.16
N ALA A 138 13.36 -9.89 -1.28
CA ALA A 138 12.07 -10.45 -1.67
C ALA A 138 12.16 -11.98 -1.83
N PRO A 139 11.03 -12.72 -1.64
CA PRO A 139 11.00 -14.15 -1.91
C PRO A 139 11.44 -14.46 -3.33
N GLY A 140 12.37 -15.43 -3.47
CA GLY A 140 12.89 -15.88 -4.76
C GLY A 140 11.82 -16.61 -5.59
N VAL A 141 12.13 -16.90 -6.85
CA VAL A 141 11.19 -17.51 -7.82
C VAL A 141 10.64 -18.85 -7.31
N ILE A 142 11.48 -19.69 -6.71
CA ILE A 142 11.09 -21.02 -6.21
C ILE A 142 10.12 -20.92 -5.02
N ALA A 143 10.25 -19.88 -4.19
CA ALA A 143 9.40 -19.65 -3.02
C ALA A 143 8.01 -19.13 -3.39
N ARG A 144 7.83 -18.61 -4.61
CA ARG A 144 6.57 -18.01 -5.06
C ARG A 144 5.58 -19.05 -5.55
N LYS A 145 4.32 -18.75 -5.32
CA LYS A 145 3.18 -19.45 -5.91
C LYS A 145 2.42 -18.48 -6.83
N SER A 146 1.85 -19.03 -7.91
CA SER A 146 0.99 -18.25 -8.82
C SER A 146 -0.18 -17.60 -8.08
N VAL A 147 -0.54 -16.40 -8.52
CA VAL A 147 -1.68 -15.64 -7.99
C VAL A 147 -2.95 -16.20 -8.62
N ASP A 148 -3.70 -17.00 -7.86
CA ASP A 148 -4.90 -17.72 -8.30
C ASP A 148 -6.09 -17.56 -7.34
N GLN A 149 -5.95 -16.71 -6.33
CA GLN A 149 -7.01 -16.46 -5.35
C GLN A 149 -7.39 -14.97 -5.33
N PRO A 150 -8.68 -14.64 -5.33
CA PRO A 150 -9.14 -13.26 -5.37
C PRO A 150 -8.89 -12.52 -4.05
N MET A 151 -8.52 -11.25 -4.18
CA MET A 151 -8.58 -10.23 -3.14
C MET A 151 -9.78 -9.33 -3.45
N GLN A 152 -10.92 -9.61 -2.86
CA GLN A 152 -12.13 -8.83 -3.12
C GLN A 152 -12.03 -7.45 -2.50
N THR A 153 -12.25 -6.40 -3.29
CA THR A 153 -12.26 -5.02 -2.82
C THR A 153 -13.66 -4.58 -2.38
N GLY A 154 -14.69 -5.28 -2.81
CA GLY A 154 -16.08 -4.88 -2.61
C GLY A 154 -16.54 -3.73 -3.50
N LEU A 155 -15.68 -3.28 -4.42
CA LEU A 155 -15.99 -2.26 -5.42
C LEU A 155 -16.36 -2.93 -6.74
N LYS A 156 -17.59 -2.68 -7.21
CA LYS A 156 -18.14 -3.30 -8.45
C LYS A 156 -17.20 -3.10 -9.63
N SER A 157 -16.71 -1.90 -9.81
CA SER A 157 -15.85 -1.52 -10.94
C SER A 157 -14.48 -2.22 -10.90
N ILE A 158 -13.90 -2.45 -9.71
CA ILE A 158 -12.60 -3.12 -9.60
C ILE A 158 -12.77 -4.63 -9.74
N ASP A 159 -13.61 -5.23 -8.90
CA ASP A 159 -13.74 -6.68 -8.85
C ASP A 159 -14.27 -7.27 -10.16
N SER A 160 -15.05 -6.50 -10.95
CA SER A 160 -15.53 -6.93 -12.27
C SER A 160 -14.53 -6.67 -13.39
N MET A 161 -13.79 -5.56 -13.39
CA MET A 161 -13.00 -5.13 -14.57
C MET A 161 -11.48 -5.21 -14.36
N VAL A 162 -11.00 -4.96 -13.15
CA VAL A 162 -9.56 -4.89 -12.80
C VAL A 162 -9.32 -5.70 -11.53
N PRO A 163 -9.59 -7.02 -11.54
CA PRO A 163 -9.56 -7.84 -10.34
C PRO A 163 -8.16 -7.96 -9.76
N ILE A 164 -8.10 -7.98 -8.43
CA ILE A 164 -6.86 -8.09 -7.67
C ILE A 164 -6.77 -9.47 -7.04
N GLY A 165 -5.62 -10.12 -7.19
CA GLY A 165 -5.33 -11.42 -6.58
C GLY A 165 -4.45 -11.30 -5.33
N ARG A 166 -4.50 -12.31 -4.47
CA ARG A 166 -3.66 -12.38 -3.28
C ARG A 166 -2.20 -12.56 -3.63
N GLY A 167 -1.37 -11.60 -3.22
CA GLY A 167 0.04 -11.54 -3.57
C GLY A 167 0.35 -10.70 -4.81
N GLN A 168 -0.66 -10.07 -5.42
CA GLN A 168 -0.51 -9.14 -6.53
C GLN A 168 -0.11 -7.74 -6.04
N ARG A 169 0.59 -7.00 -6.90
CA ARG A 169 0.87 -5.57 -6.74
C ARG A 169 0.02 -4.80 -7.73
N GLU A 170 -1.02 -4.16 -7.27
CA GLU A 170 -1.92 -3.38 -8.13
C GLU A 170 -1.80 -1.91 -7.79
N LEU A 171 -1.34 -1.11 -8.74
CA LEU A 171 -1.13 0.32 -8.55
C LEU A 171 -2.46 1.07 -8.59
N ILE A 172 -2.68 1.97 -7.64
CA ILE A 172 -3.73 2.98 -7.69
C ILE A 172 -3.07 4.30 -8.11
N ILE A 173 -3.47 4.83 -9.25
CA ILE A 173 -2.83 6.02 -9.84
C ILE A 173 -3.88 7.04 -10.30
N GLY A 174 -3.65 8.30 -10.00
CA GLY A 174 -4.52 9.40 -10.39
C GLY A 174 -4.15 10.72 -9.73
N ASP A 175 -4.75 11.81 -10.17
CA ASP A 175 -4.51 13.13 -9.62
C ASP A 175 -4.97 13.24 -8.17
N ARG A 176 -4.48 14.27 -7.49
CA ARG A 176 -4.96 14.60 -6.13
C ARG A 176 -6.47 14.75 -6.12
N GLN A 177 -7.09 14.26 -5.04
CA GLN A 177 -8.53 14.36 -4.78
C GLN A 177 -9.44 13.58 -5.74
N THR A 178 -8.91 12.70 -6.58
CA THR A 178 -9.71 11.77 -7.41
C THR A 178 -10.23 10.56 -6.66
N GLY A 179 -9.85 10.41 -5.38
CA GLY A 179 -10.35 9.33 -4.51
C GLY A 179 -9.38 8.15 -4.36
N ASN A 180 -8.09 8.32 -4.70
CA ASN A 180 -7.08 7.26 -4.56
C ASN A 180 -7.10 6.57 -3.18
N PRO A 181 -7.03 7.30 -2.03
CA PRO A 181 -7.08 6.67 -0.72
C PRO A 181 -8.41 6.00 -0.42
N ALA A 182 -9.54 6.54 -0.92
CA ALA A 182 -10.85 5.98 -0.66
C ALA A 182 -11.00 4.56 -1.23
N VAL A 183 -10.49 4.32 -2.43
CA VAL A 183 -10.45 2.98 -3.04
C VAL A 183 -9.69 1.99 -2.17
N ALA A 184 -8.52 2.39 -1.66
CA ALA A 184 -7.70 1.56 -0.80
C ALA A 184 -8.37 1.28 0.56
N ILE A 185 -9.03 2.28 1.14
CA ILE A 185 -9.78 2.14 2.41
C ILE A 185 -10.97 1.19 2.23
N ASP A 186 -11.72 1.30 1.14
CA ASP A 186 -12.80 0.37 0.82
C ASP A 186 -12.29 -1.08 0.71
N ALA A 187 -11.13 -1.28 0.06
CA ALA A 187 -10.50 -2.58 -0.02
C ALA A 187 -10.15 -3.15 1.38
N ILE A 188 -9.65 -2.31 2.30
CA ILE A 188 -9.40 -2.71 3.69
C ILE A 188 -10.71 -3.04 4.42
N ILE A 189 -11.71 -2.19 4.34
CA ILE A 189 -13.02 -2.40 5.00
C ILE A 189 -13.64 -3.73 4.56
N ASN A 190 -13.50 -4.07 3.28
CA ASN A 190 -14.05 -5.32 2.72
C ASN A 190 -13.35 -6.59 3.21
N GLN A 191 -12.21 -6.48 3.91
CA GLN A 191 -11.52 -7.65 4.47
C GLN A 191 -12.13 -8.12 5.80
N LYS A 192 -13.14 -7.44 6.34
CA LYS A 192 -13.84 -7.82 7.57
C LYS A 192 -14.35 -9.26 7.46
N GLY A 193 -14.00 -10.08 8.46
CA GLY A 193 -14.38 -11.50 8.49
C GLY A 193 -13.65 -12.41 7.50
N GLN A 194 -12.68 -11.90 6.73
CA GLN A 194 -11.91 -12.67 5.74
C GLN A 194 -10.61 -13.25 6.30
N ASN A 195 -10.36 -13.11 7.60
CA ASN A 195 -9.14 -13.56 8.26
C ASN A 195 -7.84 -13.04 7.59
N ARG A 196 -7.80 -11.75 7.32
CA ARG A 196 -6.65 -11.07 6.72
C ARG A 196 -6.24 -9.89 7.56
N THR A 197 -4.94 -9.71 7.71
CA THR A 197 -4.38 -8.52 8.35
C THR A 197 -4.12 -7.46 7.30
N CYS A 198 -4.49 -6.23 7.61
CA CYS A 198 -4.23 -5.08 6.74
C CYS A 198 -3.17 -4.17 7.36
N VAL A 199 -2.36 -3.54 6.52
CA VAL A 199 -1.40 -2.52 6.92
C VAL A 199 -1.65 -1.28 6.06
N TYR A 200 -1.92 -0.15 6.69
CA TYR A 200 -2.04 1.12 6.00
C TYR A 200 -0.85 2.00 6.35
N VAL A 201 -0.05 2.33 5.34
CA VAL A 201 1.15 3.15 5.50
C VAL A 201 0.89 4.54 4.94
N ALA A 202 0.77 5.53 5.82
CA ALA A 202 0.63 6.94 5.46
C ALA A 202 2.01 7.60 5.39
N ILE A 203 2.39 8.11 4.21
CA ILE A 203 3.70 8.70 3.95
C ILE A 203 3.54 10.14 3.52
N GLY A 204 4.10 11.08 4.29
CA GLY A 204 4.06 12.51 3.97
C GLY A 204 2.65 13.10 3.91
N GLN A 205 1.67 12.44 4.52
CA GLN A 205 0.30 12.92 4.60
C GLN A 205 0.13 13.92 5.75
N LYS A 206 -0.86 14.83 5.62
CA LYS A 206 -1.21 15.71 6.75
C LYS A 206 -1.73 14.87 7.92
N ALA A 207 -1.37 15.23 9.15
CA ALA A 207 -1.84 14.53 10.35
C ALA A 207 -3.38 14.46 10.42
N SER A 208 -4.09 15.51 9.96
CA SER A 208 -5.55 15.51 9.86
C SER A 208 -6.09 14.47 8.88
N SER A 209 -5.39 14.24 7.76
CA SER A 209 -5.77 13.21 6.79
C SER A 209 -5.59 11.80 7.37
N VAL A 210 -4.48 11.55 8.06
CA VAL A 210 -4.23 10.28 8.76
C VAL A 210 -5.31 10.02 9.80
N LYS A 211 -5.65 11.04 10.61
CA LYS A 211 -6.73 10.94 11.60
C LYS A 211 -8.08 10.59 10.97
N ASN A 212 -8.39 11.17 9.81
CA ASN A 212 -9.64 10.85 9.09
C ASN A 212 -9.66 9.40 8.59
N VAL A 213 -8.53 8.88 8.10
CA VAL A 213 -8.40 7.47 7.69
C VAL A 213 -8.60 6.54 8.88
N VAL A 214 -7.91 6.78 10.00
CA VAL A 214 -8.07 5.99 11.23
C VAL A 214 -9.52 5.99 11.68
N ARG A 215 -10.17 7.17 11.70
CA ARG A 215 -11.58 7.31 12.08
C ARG A 215 -12.52 6.53 11.15
N ALA A 216 -12.28 6.56 9.83
CA ALA A 216 -13.07 5.78 8.87
C ALA A 216 -12.92 4.27 9.10
N LEU A 217 -11.70 3.81 9.37
CA LEU A 217 -11.43 2.41 9.69
C LEU A 217 -12.06 1.99 11.03
N GLU A 218 -12.00 2.83 12.05
CA GLU A 218 -12.65 2.59 13.35
C GLU A 218 -14.18 2.51 13.21
N GLN A 219 -14.79 3.45 12.49
CA GLN A 219 -16.24 3.46 12.26
C GLN A 219 -16.73 2.22 11.51
N ALA A 220 -15.92 1.70 10.61
CA ALA A 220 -16.21 0.45 9.88
C ALA A 220 -15.87 -0.82 10.68
N GLY A 221 -15.23 -0.70 11.86
CA GLY A 221 -14.72 -1.83 12.64
C GLY A 221 -13.51 -2.50 11.99
N ALA A 222 -12.82 -1.81 11.07
CA ALA A 222 -11.67 -2.35 10.34
C ALA A 222 -10.36 -2.24 11.13
N MET A 223 -10.29 -1.43 12.18
CA MET A 223 -9.12 -1.37 13.06
C MET A 223 -8.86 -2.68 13.80
N GLU A 224 -9.88 -3.53 13.96
CA GLU A 224 -9.73 -4.85 14.61
C GLU A 224 -8.75 -5.79 13.87
N TYR A 225 -8.42 -5.52 12.61
CA TYR A 225 -7.49 -6.31 11.80
C TYR A 225 -6.49 -5.43 11.01
N THR A 226 -6.38 -4.15 11.38
CA THR A 226 -5.52 -3.19 10.64
C THR A 226 -4.43 -2.61 11.53
N ILE A 227 -3.22 -2.52 10.99
CA ILE A 227 -2.08 -1.78 11.53
C ILE A 227 -1.95 -0.49 10.72
N VAL A 228 -1.83 0.66 11.38
CA VAL A 228 -1.55 1.94 10.71
C VAL A 228 -0.14 2.39 11.03
N VAL A 229 0.67 2.59 9.99
CA VAL A 229 2.02 3.15 10.10
C VAL A 229 1.97 4.56 9.54
N ALA A 230 2.31 5.57 10.32
CA ALA A 230 2.25 6.95 9.88
C ALA A 230 3.61 7.65 10.00
N ALA A 231 4.04 8.24 8.90
CA ALA A 231 5.09 9.25 8.84
C ALA A 231 4.51 10.49 8.19
N THR A 232 4.08 11.44 9.01
CA THR A 232 3.35 12.63 8.56
C THR A 232 4.26 13.62 7.83
N ALA A 233 3.65 14.61 7.18
CA ALA A 233 4.38 15.65 6.44
C ALA A 233 5.26 16.54 7.34
N SER A 234 5.02 16.55 8.65
CA SER A 234 5.84 17.26 9.63
C SER A 234 7.06 16.47 10.12
N GLU A 235 7.12 15.17 9.83
CA GLU A 235 8.24 14.34 10.20
C GLU A 235 9.39 14.43 9.20
N SER A 236 10.59 14.04 9.62
CA SER A 236 11.78 14.10 8.78
C SER A 236 11.63 13.26 7.49
N ALA A 237 12.37 13.64 6.45
CA ALA A 237 12.42 12.88 5.21
C ALA A 237 12.88 11.42 5.42
N ALA A 238 13.74 11.20 6.42
CA ALA A 238 14.17 9.86 6.81
C ALA A 238 13.02 8.99 7.30
N MET A 239 12.18 9.51 8.18
CA MET A 239 11.01 8.80 8.69
C MET A 239 10.01 8.49 7.58
N GLN A 240 9.78 9.43 6.67
CA GLN A 240 8.90 9.23 5.51
C GLN A 240 9.46 8.17 4.55
N TYR A 241 10.78 8.13 4.35
CA TYR A 241 11.45 7.12 3.53
C TYR A 241 11.31 5.71 4.14
N VAL A 242 11.59 5.58 5.44
CA VAL A 242 11.63 4.31 6.16
C VAL A 242 10.23 3.70 6.35
N ALA A 243 9.19 4.51 6.51
CA ALA A 243 7.83 4.06 6.84
C ALA A 243 7.30 2.97 5.92
N ALA A 244 7.55 3.06 4.61
CA ALA A 244 7.09 2.06 3.65
C ALA A 244 7.73 0.68 3.90
N TYR A 245 9.02 0.65 4.19
CA TYR A 245 9.74 -0.59 4.50
C TYR A 245 9.31 -1.18 5.83
N SER A 246 9.10 -0.34 6.84
CA SER A 246 8.59 -0.75 8.15
C SER A 246 7.23 -1.42 8.04
N GLY A 247 6.29 -0.77 7.34
CA GLY A 247 4.96 -1.34 7.08
C GLY A 247 5.03 -2.65 6.30
N CYS A 248 5.92 -2.73 5.30
CA CYS A 248 6.15 -3.96 4.54
C CYS A 248 6.61 -5.11 5.44
N THR A 249 7.58 -4.87 6.32
CA THR A 249 8.07 -5.87 7.27
C THR A 249 6.97 -6.34 8.22
N MET A 250 6.12 -5.43 8.70
CA MET A 250 4.96 -5.80 9.51
C MET A 250 3.97 -6.69 8.75
N GLY A 251 3.74 -6.42 7.47
CA GLY A 251 2.87 -7.25 6.61
C GLY A 251 3.48 -8.61 6.29
N GLU A 252 4.79 -8.67 6.05
CA GLU A 252 5.52 -9.90 5.77
C GLU A 252 5.48 -10.90 6.94
N TYR A 253 5.42 -10.40 8.18
CA TYR A 253 5.28 -11.25 9.35
C TYR A 253 4.12 -12.25 9.20
N PHE A 254 2.99 -11.80 8.69
CA PHE A 254 1.81 -12.62 8.47
C PHE A 254 1.95 -13.53 7.25
N ARG A 255 2.46 -13.00 6.13
CA ARG A 255 2.74 -13.78 4.91
C ARG A 255 3.64 -14.97 5.20
N ASP A 256 4.76 -14.75 5.89
CA ASP A 256 5.79 -15.75 6.13
C ASP A 256 5.34 -16.83 7.14
N ARG A 257 4.21 -16.60 7.80
CA ARG A 257 3.53 -17.57 8.69
C ARG A 257 2.27 -18.20 8.10
N GLY A 258 2.14 -18.15 6.76
CA GLY A 258 1.03 -18.80 6.07
C GLY A 258 -0.31 -18.10 6.25
N GLN A 259 -0.29 -16.78 6.44
CA GLN A 259 -1.48 -15.94 6.50
C GLN A 259 -1.53 -15.00 5.29
N ASP A 260 -2.68 -14.38 5.07
CA ASP A 260 -2.84 -13.39 4.01
C ASP A 260 -2.84 -11.98 4.61
N ALA A 261 -2.07 -11.09 4.00
CA ALA A 261 -2.04 -9.69 4.37
C ALA A 261 -2.24 -8.77 3.15
N LEU A 262 -2.80 -7.60 3.42
CA LEU A 262 -2.97 -6.51 2.46
C LEU A 262 -2.21 -5.29 2.95
N ILE A 263 -1.37 -4.69 2.12
CA ILE A 263 -0.68 -3.46 2.44
C ILE A 263 -1.02 -2.34 1.44
N VAL A 264 -1.28 -1.16 1.98
CA VAL A 264 -1.51 0.06 1.22
C VAL A 264 -0.39 1.04 1.49
N TYR A 265 0.21 1.62 0.46
CA TYR A 265 1.21 2.68 0.57
C TYR A 265 0.62 4.00 0.08
N ASP A 266 0.28 4.90 0.98
CA ASP A 266 -0.32 6.22 0.68
C ASP A 266 0.64 7.35 1.06
N ASP A 267 1.52 7.83 0.18
CA ASP A 267 1.77 7.39 -1.19
C ASP A 267 3.29 7.24 -1.46
N LEU A 268 3.61 6.49 -2.49
CA LEU A 268 4.99 6.26 -2.90
C LEU A 268 5.60 7.46 -3.65
N SER A 269 4.79 8.39 -4.18
CA SER A 269 5.29 9.64 -4.75
C SER A 269 6.00 10.48 -3.69
N LYS A 270 5.40 10.58 -2.50
CA LYS A 270 6.00 11.29 -1.36
C LYS A 270 7.22 10.56 -0.80
N GLN A 271 7.20 9.21 -0.78
CA GLN A 271 8.39 8.44 -0.42
C GLN A 271 9.56 8.75 -1.36
N ALA A 272 9.32 8.81 -2.67
CA ALA A 272 10.35 9.15 -3.65
C ALA A 272 10.89 10.57 -3.42
N VAL A 273 10.03 11.54 -3.13
CA VAL A 273 10.44 12.91 -2.80
C VAL A 273 11.29 12.95 -1.53
N ALA A 274 10.90 12.25 -0.49
CA ALA A 274 11.67 12.13 0.76
C ALA A 274 13.05 11.50 0.50
N TYR A 275 13.10 10.43 -0.28
CA TYR A 275 14.36 9.78 -0.66
C TYR A 275 15.26 10.68 -1.51
N ARG A 276 14.68 11.48 -2.42
CA ARG A 276 15.41 12.51 -3.18
C ARG A 276 16.04 13.53 -2.25
N GLN A 277 15.29 14.05 -1.27
CA GLN A 277 15.80 15.00 -0.27
C GLN A 277 16.98 14.42 0.50
N VAL A 278 16.83 13.23 1.06
CA VAL A 278 17.91 12.52 1.78
C VAL A 278 19.13 12.32 0.89
N SER A 279 18.94 11.90 -0.36
CA SER A 279 20.03 11.64 -1.30
C SER A 279 20.79 12.90 -1.69
N LEU A 280 20.10 14.02 -1.91
CA LEU A 280 20.72 15.31 -2.23
C LEU A 280 21.54 15.85 -1.04
N LEU A 281 21.01 15.73 0.17
CA LEU A 281 21.72 16.13 1.40
C LEU A 281 22.96 15.26 1.65
N LEU A 282 22.89 13.97 1.31
CA LEU A 282 24.04 13.05 1.31
C LEU A 282 25.00 13.27 0.11
N ARG A 283 24.75 14.29 -0.72
CA ARG A 283 25.56 14.64 -1.92
C ARG A 283 25.67 13.52 -2.94
N ARG A 284 24.67 12.64 -3.03
CA ARG A 284 24.57 11.66 -4.10
C ARG A 284 24.27 12.37 -5.42
N PRO A 285 24.87 11.95 -6.55
CA PRO A 285 24.68 12.63 -7.84
C PRO A 285 23.20 12.54 -8.26
N PRO A 286 22.55 13.68 -8.60
CA PRO A 286 21.18 13.70 -9.08
C PRO A 286 21.07 13.21 -10.52
N GLY A 287 19.99 12.48 -10.81
CA GLY A 287 19.58 12.10 -12.16
C GLY A 287 18.37 12.92 -12.65
N ARG A 288 17.48 12.28 -13.42
CA ARG A 288 16.27 12.90 -13.95
C ARG A 288 15.39 13.45 -12.81
N GLU A 289 14.90 14.68 -12.97
CA GLU A 289 14.08 15.40 -11.98
C GLU A 289 14.74 15.48 -10.59
N ALA A 290 16.08 15.48 -10.56
CA ALA A 290 16.92 15.45 -9.36
C ALA A 290 16.74 14.20 -8.47
N TYR A 291 16.09 13.15 -8.94
CA TYR A 291 16.04 11.88 -8.25
C TYR A 291 17.40 11.18 -8.31
N PRO A 292 17.78 10.42 -7.28
CA PRO A 292 18.99 9.61 -7.33
C PRO A 292 18.84 8.46 -8.32
N GLY A 293 19.95 7.96 -8.86
CA GLY A 293 19.95 6.92 -9.89
C GLY A 293 19.29 5.61 -9.48
N ASP A 294 19.17 5.36 -8.18
CA ASP A 294 18.58 4.16 -7.59
C ASP A 294 17.10 4.32 -7.17
N VAL A 295 16.41 5.38 -7.59
CA VAL A 295 14.99 5.58 -7.25
C VAL A 295 14.09 4.47 -7.81
N PHE A 296 14.42 3.88 -8.95
CA PHE A 296 13.73 2.69 -9.44
C PHE A 296 13.89 1.52 -8.44
N TYR A 297 15.11 1.30 -7.99
CA TYR A 297 15.43 0.25 -7.01
C TYR A 297 14.78 0.50 -5.65
N LEU A 298 14.58 1.75 -5.25
CA LEU A 298 13.80 2.12 -4.06
C LEU A 298 12.42 1.45 -4.05
N HIS A 299 11.67 1.58 -5.14
CA HIS A 299 10.32 1.03 -5.25
C HIS A 299 10.32 -0.45 -5.63
N SER A 300 11.24 -0.91 -6.48
CA SER A 300 11.26 -2.30 -6.92
C SER A 300 11.61 -3.27 -5.79
N ARG A 301 12.63 -2.95 -4.96
CA ARG A 301 12.97 -3.81 -3.80
C ARG A 301 11.89 -3.80 -2.71
N LEU A 302 11.07 -2.75 -2.62
CA LEU A 302 9.90 -2.71 -1.75
C LEU A 302 8.76 -3.56 -2.30
N LEU A 303 8.34 -3.30 -3.54
CA LEU A 303 7.15 -3.90 -4.14
C LEU A 303 7.35 -5.38 -4.50
N GLU A 304 8.57 -5.81 -4.83
CA GLU A 304 8.87 -7.24 -5.06
C GLU A 304 8.69 -8.11 -3.80
N ARG A 305 8.67 -7.52 -2.62
CA ARG A 305 8.38 -8.21 -1.36
C ARG A 305 6.90 -8.60 -1.25
N ALA A 306 6.00 -7.93 -1.96
CA ALA A 306 4.62 -8.35 -2.11
C ALA A 306 4.55 -9.55 -3.06
N ALA A 307 4.17 -10.68 -2.53
CA ALA A 307 4.12 -11.95 -3.26
C ALA A 307 3.20 -12.95 -2.57
N ARG A 308 2.81 -13.97 -3.30
CA ARG A 308 2.25 -15.19 -2.74
C ARG A 308 3.36 -16.21 -2.60
N VAL A 309 3.52 -16.77 -1.41
CA VAL A 309 4.53 -17.79 -1.11
C VAL A 309 3.91 -19.17 -0.99
N ASN A 310 4.67 -20.20 -1.38
CA ASN A 310 4.23 -21.57 -1.33
C ASN A 310 4.34 -22.18 0.09
N ALA A 311 3.84 -23.41 0.26
CA ALA A 311 3.80 -24.06 1.55
C ALA A 311 5.19 -24.48 2.04
N GLU A 312 6.08 -24.84 1.14
CA GLU A 312 7.46 -25.22 1.44
C GLU A 312 8.26 -24.05 2.02
N TYR A 313 8.05 -22.85 1.46
CA TYR A 313 8.65 -21.63 2.00
C TYR A 313 8.17 -21.36 3.42
N VAL A 314 6.84 -21.41 3.65
CA VAL A 314 6.24 -21.16 4.98
C VAL A 314 6.73 -22.19 6.00
N GLU A 315 6.78 -23.46 5.62
CA GLU A 315 7.29 -24.53 6.49
C GLU A 315 8.76 -24.30 6.85
N ALA A 316 9.59 -23.98 5.88
CA ALA A 316 11.02 -23.69 6.10
C ALA A 316 11.21 -22.44 6.99
N PHE A 317 10.47 -21.35 6.72
CA PHE A 317 10.55 -20.11 7.49
C PHE A 317 10.12 -20.32 8.95
N THR A 318 9.05 -21.06 9.17
CA THR A 318 8.51 -21.36 10.51
C THR A 318 9.18 -22.55 11.19
N LYS A 319 10.25 -23.10 10.59
CA LYS A 319 10.97 -24.28 11.11
C LYS A 319 10.06 -25.48 11.38
N GLY A 320 9.06 -25.66 10.52
CA GLY A 320 8.10 -26.77 10.62
C GLY A 320 6.91 -26.55 11.53
N GLU A 321 6.76 -25.36 12.14
CA GLU A 321 5.60 -25.04 12.99
C GLU A 321 4.30 -24.93 12.16
N VAL A 322 4.39 -24.38 10.95
CA VAL A 322 3.23 -24.23 10.04
C VAL A 322 3.46 -25.09 8.79
N LYS A 323 2.59 -26.04 8.55
CA LYS A 323 2.67 -26.97 7.42
C LYS A 323 1.46 -26.85 6.49
N GLY A 324 1.71 -27.01 5.19
CA GLY A 324 0.67 -27.07 4.16
C GLY A 324 -0.10 -25.77 3.92
N LYS A 325 0.33 -24.63 4.50
CA LYS A 325 -0.29 -23.33 4.33
C LYS A 325 0.53 -22.43 3.42
N THR A 326 -0.12 -21.75 2.51
CA THR A 326 0.45 -20.68 1.70
C THR A 326 0.20 -19.33 2.37
N GLY A 327 1.09 -18.38 2.17
CA GLY A 327 0.90 -17.01 2.64
C GLY A 327 0.92 -16.01 1.49
N SER A 328 0.35 -14.83 1.70
CA SER A 328 0.41 -13.76 0.72
C SER A 328 0.53 -12.38 1.35
N LEU A 329 1.21 -11.48 0.64
CA LEU A 329 1.21 -10.05 0.88
C LEU A 329 0.80 -9.36 -0.42
N THR A 330 -0.40 -8.80 -0.45
CA THR A 330 -0.94 -8.04 -1.56
C THR A 330 -0.65 -6.57 -1.36
N ALA A 331 -0.13 -5.87 -2.37
CA ALA A 331 0.22 -4.47 -2.27
C ALA A 331 -0.67 -3.59 -3.14
N LEU A 332 -1.17 -2.52 -2.57
CA LEU A 332 -1.86 -1.42 -3.24
C LEU A 332 -1.05 -0.13 -3.07
N PRO A 333 0.03 0.07 -3.84
CA PRO A 333 0.73 1.33 -3.87
C PRO A 333 -0.14 2.41 -4.50
N ILE A 334 -0.07 3.63 -3.95
CA ILE A 334 -0.71 4.81 -4.50
C ILE A 334 0.37 5.71 -5.09
N ILE A 335 0.14 6.21 -6.30
CA ILE A 335 0.94 7.24 -6.97
C ILE A 335 0.03 8.41 -7.32
N GLU A 336 0.43 9.61 -6.89
CA GLU A 336 -0.22 10.86 -7.30
C GLU A 336 0.36 11.33 -8.63
N THR A 337 -0.51 11.64 -9.60
CA THR A 337 -0.15 12.32 -10.85
C THR A 337 -0.48 13.81 -10.77
N GLN A 338 0.06 14.57 -11.70
CA GLN A 338 -0.26 15.98 -11.92
C GLN A 338 -0.89 16.11 -13.31
N ALA A 339 -2.11 16.64 -13.38
CA ALA A 339 -2.86 16.82 -14.63
C ALA A 339 -2.98 15.53 -15.47
N GLY A 340 -3.08 14.36 -14.83
CA GLY A 340 -3.18 13.08 -15.50
C GLY A 340 -1.91 12.58 -16.18
N ASP A 341 -0.75 13.21 -15.95
CA ASP A 341 0.50 12.81 -16.59
C ASP A 341 1.06 11.52 -15.99
N VAL A 342 0.77 10.41 -16.65
CA VAL A 342 1.31 9.08 -16.33
C VAL A 342 2.71 8.85 -16.92
N SER A 343 3.20 9.75 -17.79
CA SER A 343 4.52 9.66 -18.45
C SER A 343 5.64 10.24 -17.59
N ALA A 344 5.32 10.88 -16.47
CA ALA A 344 6.30 11.39 -15.52
C ALA A 344 7.19 10.26 -14.97
N PHE A 345 8.34 10.64 -14.42
CA PHE A 345 9.40 9.68 -14.09
C PHE A 345 8.98 8.63 -13.04
N VAL A 346 8.45 9.06 -11.91
CA VAL A 346 8.05 8.13 -10.83
C VAL A 346 6.85 7.26 -11.24
N PRO A 347 5.75 7.80 -11.83
CA PRO A 347 4.66 6.99 -12.34
C PRO A 347 5.09 5.87 -13.29
N THR A 348 5.91 6.18 -14.30
CA THR A 348 6.38 5.18 -15.28
C THR A 348 7.18 4.05 -14.63
N ASN A 349 8.04 4.39 -13.66
CA ASN A 349 8.79 3.41 -12.90
C ASN A 349 7.86 2.44 -12.15
N VAL A 350 6.88 2.96 -11.41
CA VAL A 350 5.99 2.12 -10.59
C VAL A 350 5.03 1.30 -11.45
N ILE A 351 4.52 1.85 -12.57
CA ILE A 351 3.72 1.09 -13.55
C ILE A 351 4.50 -0.13 -14.06
N SER A 352 5.81 0.02 -14.30
CA SER A 352 6.64 -1.09 -14.81
C SER A 352 6.90 -2.18 -13.76
N ILE A 353 6.93 -1.82 -12.47
CA ILE A 353 7.17 -2.74 -11.36
C ILE A 353 5.91 -3.53 -10.99
N THR A 354 4.72 -2.91 -11.13
CA THR A 354 3.45 -3.47 -10.67
C THR A 354 2.82 -4.43 -11.67
N ASP A 355 1.88 -5.24 -11.19
CA ASP A 355 1.17 -6.26 -11.98
C ASP A 355 -0.12 -5.71 -12.61
N GLY A 356 -0.23 -4.41 -12.72
CA GLY A 356 -1.34 -3.68 -13.28
C GLY A 356 -1.58 -2.35 -12.57
N GLN A 357 -2.56 -1.60 -13.05
CA GLN A 357 -2.93 -0.29 -12.49
C GLN A 357 -4.43 -0.03 -12.57
N ILE A 358 -4.94 0.61 -11.53
CA ILE A 358 -6.26 1.23 -11.45
C ILE A 358 -6.07 2.73 -11.65
N PHE A 359 -6.49 3.24 -12.79
CA PHE A 359 -6.36 4.65 -13.13
C PHE A 359 -7.62 5.44 -12.77
N LEU A 360 -7.47 6.43 -11.89
CA LEU A 360 -8.54 7.34 -11.48
C LEU A 360 -8.43 8.66 -12.25
N GLU A 361 -9.46 8.99 -12.99
CA GLU A 361 -9.49 10.11 -13.92
C GLU A 361 -10.28 11.30 -13.37
N THR A 362 -9.67 12.49 -13.38
CA THR A 362 -10.27 13.73 -12.87
C THR A 362 -11.56 14.12 -13.62
N SER A 363 -11.61 13.89 -14.93
CA SER A 363 -12.80 14.19 -15.73
C SER A 363 -14.01 13.34 -15.30
N LEU A 364 -13.82 12.04 -15.05
CA LEU A 364 -14.85 11.15 -14.53
C LEU A 364 -15.30 11.55 -13.11
N PHE A 365 -14.34 11.91 -12.27
CA PHE A 365 -14.62 12.36 -10.90
C PHE A 365 -15.51 13.61 -10.90
N ASN A 366 -15.18 14.60 -11.73
CA ASN A 366 -15.93 15.84 -11.88
C ASN A 366 -17.31 15.61 -12.54
N ALA A 367 -17.43 14.62 -13.43
CA ALA A 367 -18.70 14.19 -13.99
C ALA A 367 -19.57 13.38 -13.00
N GLY A 368 -19.11 13.17 -11.76
CA GLY A 368 -19.87 12.46 -10.72
C GLY A 368 -19.80 10.93 -10.82
N VAL A 369 -18.91 10.39 -11.66
CA VAL A 369 -18.61 8.95 -11.70
C VAL A 369 -17.64 8.64 -10.56
N ARG A 370 -18.11 7.97 -9.52
CA ARG A 370 -17.29 7.63 -8.32
C ARG A 370 -17.55 6.19 -7.89
N PRO A 371 -16.48 5.36 -7.80
CA PRO A 371 -15.08 5.69 -8.05
C PRO A 371 -14.81 6.05 -9.53
N ALA A 372 -13.87 6.99 -9.74
CA ALA A 372 -13.60 7.57 -11.06
C ALA A 372 -12.66 6.70 -11.92
N ILE A 373 -12.91 5.40 -11.96
CA ILE A 373 -12.04 4.41 -12.60
C ILE A 373 -12.18 4.48 -14.11
N ASN A 374 -11.07 4.73 -14.79
CA ASN A 374 -10.99 4.63 -16.24
C ASN A 374 -10.78 3.17 -16.68
N ALA A 375 -11.83 2.47 -17.09
CA ALA A 375 -11.79 1.06 -17.50
C ALA A 375 -10.94 0.82 -18.77
N GLY A 376 -10.69 1.86 -19.59
CA GLY A 376 -9.93 1.73 -20.84
C GLY A 376 -8.42 1.57 -20.62
N ILE A 377 -7.88 2.26 -19.62
CA ILE A 377 -6.44 2.28 -19.31
C ILE A 377 -6.08 1.55 -18.01
N SER A 378 -7.10 1.13 -17.26
CA SER A 378 -6.89 0.27 -16.07
C SER A 378 -6.71 -1.17 -16.50
N VAL A 379 -5.71 -1.84 -15.95
CA VAL A 379 -5.33 -3.21 -16.35
C VAL A 379 -4.94 -4.02 -15.11
N SER A 380 -5.45 -5.24 -15.02
CA SER A 380 -4.89 -6.29 -14.14
C SER A 380 -4.20 -7.34 -15.00
N ARG A 381 -2.91 -7.56 -14.76
CA ARG A 381 -2.13 -8.60 -15.49
C ARG A 381 -2.45 -10.01 -15.01
N VAL A 382 -3.03 -10.16 -13.83
CA VAL A 382 -3.54 -11.45 -13.32
C VAL A 382 -4.91 -11.76 -13.93
N GLY A 383 -5.77 -10.77 -14.07
CA GLY A 383 -7.03 -10.87 -14.74
C GLY A 383 -8.01 -11.86 -14.08
N SER A 384 -8.69 -12.64 -14.87
CA SER A 384 -9.78 -13.51 -14.40
C SER A 384 -9.35 -14.64 -13.45
N ALA A 385 -8.06 -14.95 -13.33
CA ALA A 385 -7.54 -15.86 -12.31
C ALA A 385 -7.72 -15.30 -10.89
N ALA A 386 -7.80 -13.97 -10.75
CA ALA A 386 -8.06 -13.26 -9.50
C ALA A 386 -9.56 -12.99 -9.24
N GLN A 387 -10.46 -13.60 -9.99
CA GLN A 387 -11.92 -13.46 -9.79
C GLN A 387 -12.52 -14.71 -9.17
N THR A 388 -13.54 -14.52 -8.33
CA THR A 388 -14.42 -15.62 -7.92
C THR A 388 -15.23 -16.12 -9.13
N LYS A 389 -15.68 -17.38 -9.10
CA LYS A 389 -16.46 -17.96 -10.20
C LYS A 389 -17.70 -17.14 -10.54
N VAL A 390 -18.39 -16.63 -9.53
CA VAL A 390 -19.60 -15.84 -9.71
C VAL A 390 -19.30 -14.49 -10.36
N VAL A 391 -18.29 -13.77 -9.93
CA VAL A 391 -17.92 -12.47 -10.53
C VAL A 391 -17.40 -12.67 -11.96
N LYS A 392 -16.55 -13.68 -12.18
CA LYS A 392 -16.01 -14.02 -13.50
C LYS A 392 -17.14 -14.28 -14.51
N GLY A 393 -18.19 -15.01 -14.11
CA GLY A 393 -19.34 -15.29 -14.97
C GLY A 393 -20.13 -14.04 -15.38
N GLN A 394 -20.06 -12.96 -14.58
CA GLN A 394 -20.82 -11.72 -14.82
C GLN A 394 -19.98 -10.58 -15.42
N SER A 395 -18.66 -10.67 -15.37
CA SER A 395 -17.76 -9.53 -15.71
C SER A 395 -17.54 -9.32 -17.20
N GLY A 396 -17.60 -10.38 -18.00
CA GLY A 396 -17.20 -10.31 -19.43
C GLY A 396 -18.00 -9.32 -20.26
N GLY A 397 -19.31 -9.24 -20.06
CA GLY A 397 -20.19 -8.30 -20.76
C GLY A 397 -19.92 -6.84 -20.39
N ILE A 398 -19.71 -6.56 -19.10
CA ILE A 398 -19.59 -5.20 -18.57
C ILE A 398 -18.40 -4.44 -19.15
N ARG A 399 -17.24 -5.08 -19.24
CA ARG A 399 -16.04 -4.44 -19.80
C ARG A 399 -16.22 -4.11 -21.28
N ASN A 400 -16.84 -5.01 -22.03
CA ASN A 400 -17.12 -4.79 -23.45
C ASN A 400 -18.16 -3.68 -23.66
N ASP A 401 -19.23 -3.68 -22.88
CA ASP A 401 -20.27 -2.64 -22.93
C ASP A 401 -19.68 -1.24 -22.67
N LEU A 402 -18.79 -1.12 -21.68
CA LEU A 402 -18.14 0.15 -21.37
C LEU A 402 -17.10 0.58 -22.42
N ALA A 403 -16.36 -0.35 -23.01
CA ALA A 403 -15.43 -0.03 -24.09
C ALA A 403 -16.19 0.52 -25.31
N GLN A 404 -17.25 -0.18 -25.75
CA GLN A 404 -18.12 0.27 -26.84
C GLN A 404 -18.79 1.61 -26.54
N TYR A 405 -19.31 1.78 -25.31
CA TYR A 405 -19.92 3.04 -24.89
C TYR A 405 -18.96 4.22 -25.05
N ARG A 406 -17.70 4.07 -24.64
CA ARG A 406 -16.71 5.15 -24.75
C ARG A 406 -16.39 5.53 -26.18
N GLU A 407 -16.20 4.54 -27.04
CA GLU A 407 -15.98 4.78 -28.47
C GLU A 407 -17.18 5.50 -29.09
N LEU A 408 -18.37 5.00 -28.85
CA LEU A 408 -19.59 5.57 -29.40
C LEU A 408 -19.96 6.93 -28.83
N ALA A 409 -19.73 7.16 -27.52
CA ALA A 409 -20.02 8.44 -26.89
C ALA A 409 -19.17 9.60 -27.46
N ALA A 410 -17.92 9.32 -27.86
CA ALA A 410 -17.07 10.29 -28.54
C ALA A 410 -17.64 10.68 -29.92
N PHE A 411 -18.17 9.71 -30.67
CA PHE A 411 -18.79 9.95 -31.98
C PHE A 411 -20.17 10.60 -31.86
N ALA A 412 -20.96 10.23 -30.85
CA ALA A 412 -22.30 10.74 -30.63
C ALA A 412 -22.38 12.26 -30.41
N GLN A 413 -21.29 12.88 -29.97
CA GLN A 413 -21.21 14.33 -29.83
C GLN A 413 -21.21 15.08 -31.18
N PHE A 414 -20.86 14.39 -32.27
CA PHE A 414 -20.73 14.98 -33.60
C PHE A 414 -21.79 14.47 -34.61
N ALA A 415 -22.52 13.41 -34.28
CA ALA A 415 -23.50 12.80 -35.18
C ALA A 415 -24.91 13.31 -34.89
N SER A 416 -25.57 13.88 -35.90
CA SER A 416 -26.95 14.34 -35.81
C SER A 416 -27.99 13.18 -35.83
N ASP A 417 -27.67 12.06 -36.49
CA ASP A 417 -28.52 10.88 -36.58
C ASP A 417 -27.74 9.62 -36.19
N LEU A 418 -28.18 8.99 -35.12
CA LEU A 418 -27.68 7.69 -34.68
C LEU A 418 -28.67 6.59 -35.08
N ASP A 419 -28.15 5.49 -35.57
CA ASP A 419 -28.98 4.31 -35.83
C ASP A 419 -29.50 3.70 -34.51
N GLU A 420 -30.54 2.88 -34.59
CA GLU A 420 -31.19 2.30 -33.40
C GLU A 420 -30.25 1.39 -32.58
N ALA A 421 -29.34 0.67 -33.26
CA ALA A 421 -28.39 -0.23 -32.63
C ALA A 421 -27.37 0.55 -31.82
N THR A 422 -26.79 1.61 -32.39
CA THR A 422 -25.85 2.52 -31.72
C THR A 422 -26.50 3.21 -30.53
N ARG A 423 -27.74 3.66 -30.65
CA ARG A 423 -28.49 4.27 -29.55
C ARG A 423 -28.71 3.29 -28.40
N LYS A 424 -29.09 2.03 -28.68
CA LYS A 424 -29.21 0.99 -27.63
C LYS A 424 -27.92 0.70 -26.92
N GLN A 425 -26.77 0.69 -27.61
CA GLN A 425 -25.46 0.50 -27.00
C GLN A 425 -25.06 1.68 -26.09
N LEU A 426 -25.34 2.91 -26.54
CA LEU A 426 -25.11 4.11 -25.70
C LEU A 426 -25.98 4.11 -24.45
N ASP A 427 -27.27 3.78 -24.59
CA ASP A 427 -28.21 3.69 -23.48
C ASP A 427 -27.80 2.62 -22.47
N ARG A 428 -27.36 1.45 -22.96
CA ARG A 428 -26.84 0.39 -22.09
C ARG A 428 -25.58 0.79 -21.39
N GLY A 429 -24.60 1.37 -22.08
CA GLY A 429 -23.34 1.83 -21.49
C GLY A 429 -23.54 2.92 -20.45
N ALA A 430 -24.48 3.83 -20.65
CA ALA A 430 -24.86 4.84 -19.66
C ALA A 430 -25.41 4.20 -18.37
N ARG A 431 -26.27 3.18 -18.49
CA ARG A 431 -26.82 2.44 -17.34
C ARG A 431 -25.76 1.65 -16.60
N VAL A 432 -24.87 0.97 -17.33
CA VAL A 432 -23.72 0.26 -16.73
C VAL A 432 -22.82 1.24 -15.97
N THR A 433 -22.51 2.40 -16.57
CA THR A 433 -21.72 3.44 -15.91
C THR A 433 -22.38 3.92 -14.61
N GLU A 434 -23.69 4.15 -14.63
CA GLU A 434 -24.44 4.54 -13.44
C GLU A 434 -24.45 3.45 -12.37
N LEU A 435 -24.65 2.18 -12.77
CA LEU A 435 -24.65 1.05 -11.86
C LEU A 435 -23.29 0.89 -11.14
N LEU A 436 -22.18 1.15 -11.83
CA LEU A 436 -20.83 1.01 -11.25
C LEU A 436 -20.47 2.10 -10.24
N LYS A 437 -21.27 3.16 -10.14
CA LYS A 437 -21.11 4.14 -9.06
C LYS A 437 -21.36 3.50 -7.71
N GLN A 438 -20.56 3.89 -6.73
CA GLN A 438 -20.62 3.35 -5.38
C GLN A 438 -20.17 4.41 -4.38
N LYS A 439 -20.86 4.50 -3.24
CA LYS A 439 -20.50 5.44 -2.16
C LYS A 439 -19.19 5.00 -1.50
N GLN A 440 -18.42 5.97 -1.04
CA GLN A 440 -17.23 5.73 -0.23
C GLN A 440 -17.58 4.95 1.04
N TYR A 441 -16.65 4.10 1.46
CA TYR A 441 -16.75 3.29 2.69
C TYR A 441 -17.99 2.39 2.74
N SER A 442 -18.40 1.93 1.56
CA SER A 442 -19.58 1.08 1.38
C SER A 442 -19.28 -0.07 0.42
N PRO A 443 -18.28 -0.91 0.72
CA PRO A 443 -18.00 -2.08 -0.11
C PRO A 443 -19.16 -3.06 -0.08
N LEU A 444 -19.41 -3.74 -1.19
CA LEU A 444 -20.48 -4.71 -1.33
C LEU A 444 -19.97 -6.14 -1.09
N PRO A 445 -20.73 -6.99 -0.40
CA PRO A 445 -20.47 -8.42 -0.38
C PRO A 445 -20.66 -9.02 -1.77
N ILE A 446 -19.98 -10.13 -2.05
CA ILE A 446 -19.95 -10.76 -3.38
C ILE A 446 -21.34 -11.14 -3.85
N SER A 447 -22.18 -11.63 -2.96
CA SER A 447 -23.56 -12.04 -3.26
C SER A 447 -24.39 -10.88 -3.82
N LEU A 448 -24.34 -9.70 -3.21
CA LEU A 448 -25.07 -8.52 -3.67
C LEU A 448 -24.44 -7.91 -4.93
N MET A 449 -23.11 -7.86 -4.99
CA MET A 449 -22.39 -7.43 -6.19
C MET A 449 -22.78 -8.30 -7.40
N SER A 450 -22.80 -9.62 -7.22
CA SER A 450 -23.19 -10.53 -8.29
C SER A 450 -24.64 -10.34 -8.74
N ALA A 451 -25.54 -10.03 -7.81
CA ALA A 451 -26.94 -9.74 -8.15
C ALA A 451 -27.08 -8.47 -9.00
N SER A 452 -26.34 -7.41 -8.66
CA SER A 452 -26.31 -6.17 -9.45
C SER A 452 -25.78 -6.41 -10.86
N LEU A 453 -24.65 -7.10 -10.98
CA LEU A 453 -24.02 -7.44 -12.27
C LEU A 453 -24.89 -8.39 -13.10
N PHE A 454 -25.55 -9.35 -12.45
CA PHE A 454 -26.50 -10.25 -13.09
C PHE A 454 -27.70 -9.50 -13.68
N ALA A 455 -28.29 -8.60 -12.89
CA ALA A 455 -29.46 -7.85 -13.31
C ALA A 455 -29.19 -6.99 -14.57
N VAL A 456 -28.04 -6.32 -14.65
CA VAL A 456 -27.67 -5.53 -15.83
C VAL A 456 -27.34 -6.43 -17.02
N ASN A 457 -26.62 -7.54 -16.81
CA ASN A 457 -26.26 -8.46 -17.90
C ASN A 457 -27.47 -9.17 -18.54
N LYS A 458 -28.48 -9.49 -17.74
CA LYS A 458 -29.71 -10.11 -18.22
C LYS A 458 -30.71 -9.09 -18.79
N GLY A 459 -30.35 -7.80 -18.88
CA GLY A 459 -31.19 -6.76 -19.49
C GLY A 459 -32.34 -6.25 -18.60
N TYR A 460 -32.35 -6.61 -17.32
CA TYR A 460 -33.41 -6.17 -16.40
C TYR A 460 -33.41 -4.64 -16.16
N MET A 461 -32.33 -3.97 -16.50
CA MET A 461 -32.18 -2.51 -16.32
C MET A 461 -32.31 -1.73 -17.64
N ASP A 462 -32.50 -2.39 -18.79
CA ASP A 462 -32.44 -1.73 -20.11
C ASP A 462 -33.57 -0.72 -20.38
N ASP A 463 -34.70 -0.87 -19.72
CA ASP A 463 -35.87 0.02 -19.78
C ASP A 463 -36.00 0.97 -18.59
N ILE A 464 -35.07 0.91 -17.64
CA ILE A 464 -35.07 1.79 -16.46
C ILE A 464 -34.34 3.10 -16.79
N ASP A 465 -34.90 4.24 -16.36
CA ASP A 465 -34.23 5.54 -16.46
C ASP A 465 -32.89 5.51 -15.73
N VAL A 466 -31.86 6.10 -16.34
CA VAL A 466 -30.49 6.13 -15.79
C VAL A 466 -30.49 6.65 -14.35
N LYS A 467 -31.29 7.65 -14.04
CA LYS A 467 -31.41 8.23 -12.67
C LYS A 467 -32.01 7.27 -11.64
N LYS A 468 -32.75 6.26 -12.11
CA LYS A 468 -33.39 5.24 -11.26
C LYS A 468 -32.56 3.98 -11.09
N ILE A 469 -31.39 3.83 -11.75
CA ILE A 469 -30.54 2.63 -11.70
C ILE A 469 -30.05 2.34 -10.26
N LEU A 470 -29.49 3.32 -9.57
CA LEU A 470 -29.06 3.13 -8.18
C LEU A 470 -30.22 2.91 -7.20
N PRO A 471 -31.35 3.65 -7.27
CA PRO A 471 -32.56 3.29 -6.52
C PRO A 471 -33.03 1.87 -6.77
N PHE A 472 -33.03 1.39 -8.02
CA PHE A 472 -33.36 0.01 -8.37
C PHE A 472 -32.40 -0.99 -7.70
N GLU A 473 -31.08 -0.76 -7.80
CA GLU A 473 -30.08 -1.59 -7.15
C GLU A 473 -30.30 -1.68 -5.64
N HIS A 474 -30.49 -0.55 -4.98
CA HIS A 474 -30.72 -0.51 -3.53
C HIS A 474 -32.01 -1.25 -3.13
N GLY A 475 -33.07 -1.06 -3.87
CA GLY A 475 -34.33 -1.77 -3.66
C GLY A 475 -34.19 -3.28 -3.88
N LEU A 476 -33.51 -3.69 -4.96
CA LEU A 476 -33.21 -5.09 -5.24
C LEU A 476 -32.41 -5.73 -4.11
N HIS A 477 -31.36 -5.06 -3.62
CA HIS A 477 -30.56 -5.55 -2.49
C HIS A 477 -31.41 -5.74 -1.23
N ALA A 478 -32.28 -4.78 -0.92
CA ALA A 478 -33.19 -4.89 0.23
C ALA A 478 -34.16 -6.07 0.06
N TYR A 479 -34.76 -6.20 -1.13
CA TYR A 479 -35.66 -7.31 -1.45
C TYR A 479 -34.98 -8.68 -1.33
N LEU A 480 -33.76 -8.82 -1.87
CA LEU A 480 -33.01 -10.07 -1.81
C LEU A 480 -32.61 -10.43 -0.37
N LYS A 481 -32.24 -9.46 0.44
CA LYS A 481 -31.92 -9.68 1.88
C LYS A 481 -33.14 -10.14 2.66
N ASP A 482 -34.33 -9.63 2.35
CA ASP A 482 -35.57 -9.98 3.04
C ASP A 482 -36.13 -11.33 2.59
N LYS A 483 -36.17 -11.61 1.30
CA LYS A 483 -36.87 -12.78 0.73
C LYS A 483 -35.96 -13.95 0.33
N HIS A 484 -34.67 -13.68 0.06
CA HIS A 484 -33.73 -14.64 -0.51
C HIS A 484 -32.41 -14.71 0.27
N ALA A 485 -32.45 -14.49 1.57
CA ALA A 485 -31.27 -14.48 2.44
C ALA A 485 -30.44 -15.78 2.38
N ALA A 486 -31.13 -16.94 2.28
CA ALA A 486 -30.45 -18.23 2.18
C ALA A 486 -29.66 -18.39 0.88
N MET A 487 -30.21 -17.93 -0.26
CA MET A 487 -29.49 -17.89 -1.53
C MET A 487 -28.27 -16.96 -1.47
N LEU A 488 -28.43 -15.76 -0.92
CA LEU A 488 -27.30 -14.83 -0.75
C LEU A 488 -26.19 -15.43 0.11
N ALA A 489 -26.54 -16.08 1.23
CA ALA A 489 -25.58 -16.75 2.10
C ALA A 489 -24.85 -17.89 1.36
N LYS A 490 -25.56 -18.70 0.58
CA LYS A 490 -24.97 -19.76 -0.25
C LYS A 490 -23.97 -19.21 -1.26
N VAL A 491 -24.33 -18.12 -1.98
CA VAL A 491 -23.43 -17.48 -2.96
C VAL A 491 -22.22 -16.86 -2.25
N GLU A 492 -22.40 -16.26 -1.08
CA GLU A 492 -21.32 -15.67 -0.29
C GLU A 492 -20.30 -16.73 0.16
N ASP A 493 -20.79 -17.91 0.56
CA ASP A 493 -19.95 -19.02 1.05
C ASP A 493 -19.25 -19.75 -0.11
N THR A 494 -20.03 -20.17 -1.12
CA THR A 494 -19.50 -20.97 -2.25
C THR A 494 -18.72 -20.17 -3.27
N ARG A 495 -18.88 -18.83 -3.30
CA ARG A 495 -18.31 -17.91 -4.30
C ARG A 495 -18.69 -18.29 -5.75
N ALA A 496 -19.79 -19.00 -5.90
CA ALA A 496 -20.30 -19.49 -7.19
C ALA A 496 -21.82 -19.31 -7.27
N LEU A 497 -22.31 -19.19 -8.48
CA LEU A 497 -23.74 -19.18 -8.80
C LEU A 497 -24.04 -20.49 -9.53
N ASP A 498 -24.55 -21.49 -8.82
CA ASP A 498 -24.98 -22.74 -9.42
C ASP A 498 -26.33 -22.57 -10.15
N LYS A 499 -26.76 -23.57 -10.88
CA LYS A 499 -27.97 -23.50 -11.70
C LYS A 499 -29.22 -23.17 -10.88
N ASP A 500 -29.33 -23.70 -9.66
CA ASP A 500 -30.51 -23.49 -8.81
C ASP A 500 -30.50 -22.05 -8.26
N ALA A 501 -29.34 -21.57 -7.78
CA ALA A 501 -29.19 -20.20 -7.32
C ALA A 501 -29.34 -19.18 -8.47
N GLU A 502 -28.89 -19.50 -9.69
CA GLU A 502 -29.09 -18.65 -10.86
C GLU A 502 -30.58 -18.56 -11.22
N ALA A 503 -31.32 -19.69 -11.22
CA ALA A 503 -32.76 -19.73 -11.49
C ALA A 503 -33.55 -18.95 -10.42
N GLU A 504 -33.18 -19.10 -9.14
CA GLU A 504 -33.80 -18.37 -8.04
C GLU A 504 -33.51 -16.85 -8.15
N LEU A 505 -32.25 -16.46 -8.42
CA LEU A 505 -31.88 -15.06 -8.60
C LEU A 505 -32.62 -14.44 -9.80
N ASN A 506 -32.73 -15.18 -10.91
CA ASN A 506 -33.44 -14.72 -12.09
C ASN A 506 -34.92 -14.46 -11.78
N SER A 507 -35.57 -15.38 -11.06
CA SER A 507 -36.98 -15.26 -10.65
C SER A 507 -37.17 -14.09 -9.68
N ALA A 508 -36.25 -13.93 -8.74
CA ALA A 508 -36.28 -12.86 -7.73
C ALA A 508 -36.13 -11.47 -8.37
N VAL A 509 -35.16 -11.30 -9.29
CA VAL A 509 -34.96 -10.03 -10.02
C VAL A 509 -36.17 -9.68 -10.87
N ALA A 510 -36.74 -10.68 -11.57
CA ALA A 510 -37.96 -10.50 -12.40
C ALA A 510 -39.18 -10.09 -11.54
N ALA A 511 -39.33 -10.72 -10.37
CA ALA A 511 -40.42 -10.39 -9.43
C ALA A 511 -40.24 -8.96 -8.86
N PHE A 512 -39.02 -8.62 -8.43
CA PHE A 512 -38.74 -7.28 -7.92
C PHE A 512 -38.99 -6.21 -9.00
N LYS A 513 -38.51 -6.43 -10.23
CA LYS A 513 -38.70 -5.48 -11.35
C LYS A 513 -40.18 -5.17 -11.59
N LYS A 514 -41.09 -6.16 -11.49
CA LYS A 514 -42.53 -5.94 -11.63
C LYS A 514 -43.14 -5.05 -10.56
N SER A 515 -42.51 -5.01 -9.37
CA SER A 515 -42.97 -4.17 -8.24
C SER A 515 -42.27 -2.82 -8.18
N PHE A 516 -41.23 -2.63 -8.98
CA PHE A 516 -40.48 -1.38 -9.05
C PHE A 516 -41.14 -0.45 -10.07
N ALA A 517 -41.84 0.57 -9.60
CA ALA A 517 -42.55 1.56 -10.43
C ALA A 517 -41.71 2.82 -10.72
#